data_610ae4c843d413bb97c71a27da7e42e3
#
_entry.id   610ae4c843d413bb97c71a27da7e42e3
#
_cell.length_a   1.000
_cell.length_b   1.000
_cell.length_c   1.000
_cell.angle_alpha   90.00
_cell.angle_beta   90.00
_cell.angle_gamma   90.00
#
_symmetry.space_group_name_H-M   'P 1'
#
loop_
_entity.id
_entity.type
_entity.pdbx_description
1 polymer ?
#
loop_
_entity_poly.entity_id
_entity_poly.type
_entity_poly.pdbx_seq_one_letter_code
_entity_poly.pdbx_strand_id
1 'polypeptide(L)'
;ITPESGQWRWGKERSLKAIENYKKLLLDLNRTDDNITSDEIDDYYLKQNEDFDLLRLSKTGKPEHYVPPTDSTLLNTSWQDLLIGSSSEILDLFETKVFDTAKLTAVIKRMLGFCDKDSIILDFFSGSATTAHAVMQLNAEDGGNRQFICVQLPELCDEKSEAFKAGYKNICEIGKERIRRAGKKLTENNSQLSLQDKPPLDVGFKVFKLDTSNLAKWDSSPLENAGALFQRLDTIENSVKSDRTELDVVYEVMLKLGVPLDYKVIPIEINDKKAYSIGEDCLVLICLDCGKDGITPEDIETMCEFVPAKIVSSEQAFKDDTALSNAHYILKDKNIEMKLL
;
A
#
# COMPACT_ATOMS: atom_id res chain seq x y z
N ILE A 1 16.44 44.91 -30.43
CA ILE A 1 17.64 44.20 -30.91
C ILE A 1 17.17 42.81 -31.31
N THR A 2 17.21 42.48 -32.59
CA THR A 2 16.93 41.14 -33.09
C THR A 2 18.19 40.29 -32.91
N PRO A 3 18.09 39.06 -32.38
CA PRO A 3 19.26 38.20 -32.28
C PRO A 3 19.78 37.85 -33.68
N GLU A 4 21.10 37.77 -33.84
CA GLU A 4 21.73 37.42 -35.12
C GLU A 4 21.41 35.98 -35.54
N SER A 5 21.05 35.14 -34.59
CA SER A 5 20.56 33.76 -34.82
C SER A 5 19.54 33.37 -33.75
N GLY A 6 18.50 32.62 -34.16
CA GLY A 6 17.44 32.13 -33.27
C GLY A 6 16.17 33.00 -33.31
N GLN A 7 15.16 32.55 -32.59
CA GLN A 7 13.86 33.23 -32.47
C GLN A 7 13.68 33.77 -31.03
N TRP A 8 13.05 34.94 -30.94
CA TRP A 8 12.59 35.44 -29.66
C TRP A 8 11.51 34.51 -29.09
N ARG A 9 11.70 34.07 -27.86
CA ARG A 9 10.68 33.24 -27.16
C ARG A 9 9.46 34.06 -26.74
N TRP A 10 9.62 35.37 -26.58
CA TRP A 10 8.57 36.28 -26.17
C TRP A 10 8.18 37.22 -27.30
N GLY A 11 6.88 37.53 -27.38
CA GLY A 11 6.39 38.56 -28.30
C GLY A 11 6.90 39.96 -27.91
N LYS A 12 6.91 40.90 -28.87
CA LYS A 12 7.39 42.26 -28.68
C LYS A 12 6.72 42.99 -27.51
N GLU A 13 5.41 42.81 -27.36
CA GLU A 13 4.61 43.48 -26.33
C GLU A 13 4.98 43.00 -24.92
N ARG A 14 5.09 41.68 -24.74
CA ARG A 14 5.54 41.08 -23.49
C ARG A 14 6.95 41.50 -23.10
N SER A 15 7.86 41.57 -24.09
CA SER A 15 9.24 41.97 -23.84
C SER A 15 9.33 43.44 -23.42
N LEU A 16 8.54 44.32 -24.03
CA LEU A 16 8.49 45.77 -23.67
C LEU A 16 7.95 45.96 -22.26
N LYS A 17 6.86 45.25 -21.91
CA LYS A 17 6.29 45.28 -20.56
C LYS A 17 7.29 44.78 -19.51
N ALA A 18 8.02 43.72 -19.81
CA ALA A 18 9.05 43.17 -18.91
C ALA A 18 10.22 44.17 -18.70
N ILE A 19 10.60 44.92 -19.70
CA ILE A 19 11.59 46.01 -19.59
C ILE A 19 11.06 47.17 -18.74
N GLU A 20 9.79 47.52 -18.89
CA GLU A 20 9.15 48.55 -18.07
C GLU A 20 9.07 48.14 -16.61
N ASN A 21 8.71 46.86 -16.34
CA ASN A 21 8.71 46.29 -14.99
C ASN A 21 10.11 46.35 -14.37
N TYR A 22 11.16 46.01 -15.12
CA TYR A 22 12.54 46.11 -14.62
C TYR A 22 12.95 47.56 -14.30
N LYS A 23 12.56 48.54 -15.12
CA LYS A 23 12.78 49.96 -14.81
C LYS A 23 12.02 50.39 -13.55
N LYS A 24 10.81 49.91 -13.36
CA LYS A 24 10.03 50.16 -12.15
C LYS A 24 10.72 49.59 -10.91
N LEU A 25 11.22 48.38 -10.98
CA LEU A 25 12.01 47.76 -9.92
C LEU A 25 13.21 48.64 -9.53
N LEU A 26 13.98 49.17 -10.52
CA LEU A 26 15.10 50.06 -10.26
C LEU A 26 14.68 51.32 -9.51
N LEU A 27 13.55 51.91 -9.89
CA LEU A 27 13.00 53.12 -9.25
C LEU A 27 12.54 52.81 -7.82
N ASP A 28 11.82 51.72 -7.62
CA ASP A 28 11.29 51.36 -6.31
C ASP A 28 12.40 51.00 -5.30
N LEU A 29 13.52 50.45 -5.79
CA LEU A 29 14.71 50.17 -4.99
C LEU A 29 15.66 51.37 -4.88
N ASN A 30 15.29 52.51 -5.48
CA ASN A 30 16.10 53.75 -5.52
C ASN A 30 17.51 53.52 -6.08
N ARG A 31 17.62 52.70 -7.14
CA ARG A 31 18.86 52.34 -7.84
C ARG A 31 18.94 53.07 -9.19
N THR A 32 20.12 53.56 -9.52
CA THR A 32 20.40 54.20 -10.79
C THR A 32 21.27 53.37 -11.73
N ASP A 33 21.79 52.25 -11.22
CA ASP A 33 22.65 51.32 -11.94
C ASP A 33 22.09 49.88 -11.91
N ASP A 34 22.54 49.06 -12.87
CA ASP A 34 22.18 47.63 -12.99
C ASP A 34 22.91 46.73 -11.98
N ASN A 35 23.43 47.27 -10.90
CA ASN A 35 24.22 46.55 -9.92
C ASN A 35 23.35 45.98 -8.80
N ILE A 36 22.28 45.24 -9.18
CA ILE A 36 21.34 44.60 -8.29
C ILE A 36 21.71 43.12 -8.15
N THR A 37 21.72 42.61 -6.92
CA THR A 37 21.93 41.21 -6.63
C THR A 37 20.67 40.37 -6.91
N SER A 38 20.83 39.07 -7.12
CA SER A 38 19.68 38.15 -7.30
C SER A 38 18.75 38.19 -6.09
N ASP A 39 19.30 38.23 -4.89
CA ASP A 39 18.53 38.23 -3.63
C ASP A 39 17.66 39.49 -3.50
N GLU A 40 18.15 40.66 -3.93
CA GLU A 40 17.37 41.89 -3.94
C GLU A 40 16.19 41.83 -4.93
N ILE A 41 16.39 41.14 -6.06
CA ILE A 41 15.33 40.95 -7.07
C ILE A 41 14.31 39.96 -6.52
N ASP A 42 14.76 38.88 -5.90
CA ASP A 42 13.89 37.83 -5.28
C ASP A 42 13.03 38.45 -4.18
N ASP A 43 13.61 39.22 -3.28
CA ASP A 43 12.90 39.97 -2.23
C ASP A 43 11.87 40.93 -2.75
N TYR A 44 12.21 41.66 -3.84
CA TYR A 44 11.26 42.56 -4.49
C TYR A 44 10.11 41.81 -5.13
N TYR A 45 10.40 40.73 -5.86
CA TYR A 45 9.41 39.91 -6.54
C TYR A 45 8.40 39.29 -5.54
N LEU A 46 8.89 38.69 -4.46
CA LEU A 46 8.06 38.08 -3.44
C LEU A 46 7.11 39.06 -2.72
N LYS A 47 7.47 40.33 -2.66
CA LYS A 47 6.63 41.38 -2.05
C LYS A 47 5.49 41.86 -2.94
N GLN A 48 5.50 41.59 -4.25
CA GLN A 48 4.51 42.13 -5.18
C GLN A 48 3.19 41.38 -5.24
N ASN A 49 3.10 40.14 -4.72
CA ASN A 49 1.91 39.28 -4.76
C ASN A 49 1.31 39.02 -6.16
N GLU A 50 2.00 39.34 -7.21
CA GLU A 50 1.56 39.14 -8.60
C GLU A 50 2.72 38.62 -9.45
N ASP A 51 2.43 37.71 -10.37
CA ASP A 51 3.42 37.26 -11.36
C ASP A 51 3.67 38.30 -12.41
N PHE A 52 4.92 38.71 -12.56
CA PHE A 52 5.32 39.64 -13.62
C PHE A 52 6.70 39.30 -14.17
N ASP A 53 6.87 39.57 -15.47
CA ASP A 53 8.14 39.33 -16.15
C ASP A 53 9.11 40.50 -15.92
N LEU A 54 10.39 40.19 -15.72
CA LEU A 54 11.48 41.16 -15.71
C LEU A 54 12.49 40.84 -16.81
N LEU A 55 12.91 41.85 -17.57
CA LEU A 55 13.90 41.71 -18.65
C LEU A 55 14.91 42.87 -18.60
N ARG A 56 16.20 42.52 -18.54
CA ARG A 56 17.31 43.48 -18.60
C ARG A 56 18.31 43.11 -19.69
N LEU A 57 19.25 44.00 -19.94
CA LEU A 57 20.46 43.67 -20.72
C LEU A 57 21.61 43.35 -19.76
N SER A 58 22.30 42.28 -20.03
CA SER A 58 23.54 41.95 -19.32
C SER A 58 24.66 42.96 -19.67
N LYS A 59 25.73 42.99 -18.90
CA LYS A 59 26.94 43.76 -19.20
C LYS A 59 27.53 43.48 -20.58
N THR A 60 27.22 42.32 -21.16
CA THR A 60 27.66 41.91 -22.50
C THR A 60 26.64 42.22 -23.59
N GLY A 61 25.54 42.95 -23.27
CA GLY A 61 24.48 43.33 -24.19
C GLY A 61 23.49 42.19 -24.54
N LYS A 62 23.55 41.05 -23.86
CA LYS A 62 22.59 39.97 -24.06
C LYS A 62 21.36 40.18 -23.18
N PRO A 63 20.15 39.85 -23.68
CA PRO A 63 18.95 39.93 -22.88
C PRO A 63 18.95 38.83 -21.79
N GLU A 64 18.71 39.25 -20.56
CA GLU A 64 18.55 38.38 -19.39
C GLU A 64 17.14 38.56 -18.85
N HIS A 65 16.37 37.48 -18.76
CA HIS A 65 15.10 37.52 -18.08
C HIS A 65 15.23 36.89 -16.67
N TYR A 66 14.49 37.44 -15.73
CA TYR A 66 14.43 36.93 -14.39
C TYR A 66 13.55 35.70 -14.35
N VAL A 67 14.00 34.71 -13.64
CA VAL A 67 13.23 33.51 -13.32
C VAL A 67 13.03 33.51 -11.81
N PRO A 68 11.80 33.68 -11.33
CA PRO A 68 11.55 33.72 -9.90
C PRO A 68 11.96 32.38 -9.21
N PRO A 69 12.40 32.46 -7.95
CA PRO A 69 12.62 31.26 -7.18
C PRO A 69 11.32 30.48 -7.08
N THR A 70 11.38 29.21 -7.38
CA THR A 70 10.22 28.31 -7.27
C THR A 70 10.47 27.29 -6.17
N ASP A 71 9.49 27.11 -5.31
CA ASP A 71 9.53 26.08 -4.26
C ASP A 71 9.46 24.66 -4.85
N SER A 72 9.16 24.57 -6.15
CA SER A 72 9.06 23.31 -6.86
C SER A 72 9.70 23.40 -8.25
N THR A 73 10.43 22.39 -8.63
CA THR A 73 10.92 22.20 -10.00
C THR A 73 10.18 21.04 -10.66
N LEU A 74 9.87 21.21 -11.96
CA LEU A 74 9.34 20.10 -12.74
C LEU A 74 10.33 18.92 -12.70
N LEU A 75 9.86 17.77 -12.29
CA LEU A 75 10.66 16.55 -12.34
C LEU A 75 11.00 16.21 -13.79
N ASN A 76 12.28 16.05 -14.06
CA ASN A 76 12.76 15.54 -15.32
C ASN A 76 12.90 14.01 -15.28
N THR A 77 13.19 13.38 -16.40
CA THR A 77 13.37 11.92 -16.51
C THR A 77 14.75 11.44 -16.05
N SER A 78 15.66 12.34 -15.69
CA SER A 78 17.02 12.03 -15.26
C SER A 78 17.19 12.40 -13.78
N TRP A 79 17.30 11.40 -12.91
CA TRP A 79 17.43 11.56 -11.45
C TRP A 79 18.85 11.24 -10.99
N GLN A 80 19.83 12.00 -11.47
CA GLN A 80 21.24 11.77 -11.21
C GLN A 80 21.63 11.96 -9.74
N ASP A 81 20.88 12.74 -9.00
CA ASP A 81 21.03 12.96 -7.55
C ASP A 81 20.72 11.72 -6.69
N LEU A 82 20.02 10.73 -7.25
CA LEU A 82 19.64 9.49 -6.55
C LEU A 82 20.52 8.27 -6.90
N LEU A 83 21.61 8.45 -7.62
CA LEU A 83 22.40 7.34 -8.17
C LEU A 83 23.40 6.71 -7.18
N ILE A 84 23.41 7.08 -5.92
CA ILE A 84 24.44 6.64 -4.95
C ILE A 84 23.91 5.49 -4.08
N GLY A 85 24.50 4.30 -4.24
CA GLY A 85 24.62 3.29 -3.19
C GLY A 85 23.43 2.39 -2.84
N SER A 86 22.80 1.70 -3.82
CA SER A 86 21.69 0.76 -3.55
C SER A 86 22.06 -0.40 -2.59
N SER A 87 23.32 -0.79 -2.50
CA SER A 87 23.77 -1.87 -1.61
C SER A 87 23.96 -1.43 -0.16
N SER A 88 24.11 -0.14 0.13
CA SER A 88 24.33 0.34 1.50
C SER A 88 23.09 0.10 2.39
N GLU A 89 21.89 0.36 1.89
CA GLU A 89 20.65 0.14 2.66
C GLU A 89 20.44 -1.31 3.09
N ILE A 90 20.80 -2.28 2.23
CA ILE A 90 20.74 -3.71 2.57
C ILE A 90 21.80 -4.04 3.61
N LEU A 91 23.02 -3.55 3.45
CA LEU A 91 24.09 -3.74 4.43
C LEU A 91 23.73 -3.13 5.80
N ASP A 92 23.12 -1.94 5.81
CA ASP A 92 22.67 -1.26 7.04
C ASP A 92 21.55 -2.01 7.79
N LEU A 93 20.76 -2.81 7.07
CA LEU A 93 19.69 -3.60 7.64
C LEU A 93 20.10 -5.02 8.00
N PHE A 94 20.96 -5.65 7.20
CA PHE A 94 21.26 -7.08 7.31
C PHE A 94 22.70 -7.36 7.77
N GLU A 95 23.57 -6.36 7.80
CA GLU A 95 25.02 -6.47 8.08
C GLU A 95 25.79 -7.28 7.01
N THR A 96 25.07 -7.91 6.09
CA THR A 96 25.59 -8.70 4.98
C THR A 96 24.85 -8.38 3.69
N LYS A 97 25.50 -8.61 2.55
CA LYS A 97 24.89 -8.37 1.23
C LYS A 97 24.01 -9.55 0.82
N VAL A 98 22.81 -9.65 1.39
CA VAL A 98 21.86 -10.75 1.11
C VAL A 98 21.11 -10.60 -0.21
N PHE A 99 21.19 -9.44 -0.89
CA PHE A 99 20.52 -9.17 -2.17
C PHE A 99 21.34 -8.18 -3.02
N ASP A 100 21.65 -8.57 -4.28
CA ASP A 100 22.61 -7.84 -5.13
C ASP A 100 22.02 -6.61 -5.80
N THR A 101 20.76 -6.65 -6.19
CA THR A 101 20.10 -5.66 -7.07
C THR A 101 19.01 -4.86 -6.37
N ALA A 102 19.11 -4.69 -5.04
CA ALA A 102 18.16 -3.87 -4.30
C ALA A 102 18.11 -2.44 -4.85
N LYS A 103 16.92 -1.92 -5.03
CA LYS A 103 16.73 -0.51 -5.40
C LYS A 103 16.87 0.38 -4.16
N LEU A 104 17.18 1.67 -4.38
CA LEU A 104 17.19 2.66 -3.30
C LEU A 104 15.76 3.01 -2.88
N THR A 105 15.49 3.08 -1.59
CA THR A 105 14.21 3.56 -1.07
C THR A 105 13.92 4.99 -1.52
N ALA A 106 14.95 5.84 -1.62
CA ALA A 106 14.82 7.22 -2.10
C ALA A 106 14.22 7.33 -3.51
N VAL A 107 14.56 6.41 -4.43
CA VAL A 107 13.96 6.37 -5.78
C VAL A 107 12.47 6.05 -5.70
N ILE A 108 12.11 5.03 -4.91
CA ILE A 108 10.71 4.64 -4.74
C ILE A 108 9.93 5.75 -4.03
N LYS A 109 10.49 6.36 -2.97
CA LYS A 109 9.84 7.49 -2.28
C LYS A 109 9.55 8.67 -3.22
N ARG A 110 10.47 8.98 -4.13
CA ARG A 110 10.24 10.03 -5.15
C ARG A 110 9.07 9.66 -6.08
N MET A 111 8.95 8.40 -6.49
CA MET A 111 7.79 7.93 -7.26
C MET A 111 6.50 8.03 -6.44
N LEU A 112 6.53 7.65 -5.17
CA LEU A 112 5.39 7.71 -4.27
C LEU A 112 4.96 9.15 -3.92
N GLY A 113 5.83 10.13 -4.11
CA GLY A 113 5.50 11.55 -3.98
C GLY A 113 4.43 12.05 -4.96
N PHE A 114 4.10 11.27 -6.01
CA PHE A 114 2.98 11.53 -6.92
C PHE A 114 1.66 10.91 -6.47
N CYS A 115 1.68 10.09 -5.42
CA CYS A 115 0.51 9.39 -4.92
C CYS A 115 -0.03 10.08 -3.67
N ASP A 116 -1.34 9.98 -3.46
CA ASP A 116 -1.97 10.48 -2.25
C ASP A 116 -1.48 9.72 -1.01
N LYS A 117 -1.67 10.33 0.17
CA LYS A 117 -1.18 9.81 1.45
C LYS A 117 -1.89 8.55 1.94
N ASP A 118 -2.97 8.16 1.32
CA ASP A 118 -3.81 6.98 1.61
C ASP A 118 -3.84 5.97 0.46
N SER A 119 -2.96 6.13 -0.54
CA SER A 119 -2.88 5.26 -1.73
C SER A 119 -2.46 3.83 -1.39
N ILE A 120 -2.96 2.87 -2.16
CA ILE A 120 -2.49 1.47 -2.16
C ILE A 120 -1.41 1.31 -3.22
N ILE A 121 -0.24 0.89 -2.82
CA ILE A 121 0.95 0.72 -3.68
C ILE A 121 1.13 -0.75 -4.00
N LEU A 122 1.00 -1.11 -5.28
CA LEU A 122 1.21 -2.47 -5.76
C LEU A 122 2.58 -2.64 -6.41
N ASP A 123 3.36 -3.57 -5.91
CA ASP A 123 4.63 -4.02 -6.50
C ASP A 123 4.60 -5.53 -6.72
N PHE A 124 4.38 -5.95 -7.95
CA PHE A 124 4.21 -7.36 -8.29
C PHE A 124 5.50 -8.07 -8.73
N PHE A 125 6.66 -7.41 -8.60
CA PHE A 125 8.00 -7.99 -8.69
C PHE A 125 8.90 -7.40 -7.58
N SER A 126 8.45 -7.52 -6.33
CA SER A 126 8.98 -6.74 -5.20
C SER A 126 10.42 -7.07 -4.81
N GLY A 127 10.99 -8.17 -5.31
CA GLY A 127 12.36 -8.57 -5.00
C GLY A 127 12.64 -8.60 -3.50
N SER A 128 13.53 -7.73 -3.06
CA SER A 128 13.85 -7.56 -1.63
C SER A 128 12.87 -6.66 -0.86
N ALA A 129 11.68 -6.37 -1.39
CA ALA A 129 10.64 -5.52 -0.78
C ALA A 129 11.10 -4.07 -0.47
N THR A 130 11.83 -3.45 -1.40
CA THR A 130 12.22 -2.04 -1.29
C THR A 130 11.02 -1.12 -1.23
N THR A 131 9.97 -1.43 -1.99
CA THR A 131 8.73 -0.65 -2.04
C THR A 131 8.03 -0.60 -0.69
N ALA A 132 7.89 -1.74 -0.01
CA ALA A 132 7.31 -1.79 1.34
C ALA A 132 8.12 -0.95 2.33
N HIS A 133 9.46 -1.05 2.30
CA HIS A 133 10.34 -0.23 3.14
C HIS A 133 10.16 1.27 2.86
N ALA A 134 10.10 1.67 1.59
CA ALA A 134 9.91 3.07 1.19
C ALA A 134 8.54 3.62 1.61
N VAL A 135 7.48 2.82 1.51
CA VAL A 135 6.13 3.19 1.97
C VAL A 135 6.12 3.46 3.47
N MET A 136 6.68 2.55 4.27
CA MET A 136 6.76 2.73 5.73
C MET A 136 7.59 3.96 6.12
N GLN A 137 8.72 4.21 5.42
CA GLN A 137 9.52 5.41 5.64
C GLN A 137 8.74 6.69 5.34
N LEU A 138 8.04 6.73 4.20
CA LEU A 138 7.31 7.91 3.78
C LEU A 138 6.13 8.19 4.72
N ASN A 139 5.41 7.15 5.16
CA ASN A 139 4.35 7.30 6.17
C ASN A 139 4.90 7.84 7.51
N ALA A 140 6.10 7.40 7.93
CA ALA A 140 6.76 7.93 9.12
C ALA A 140 7.14 9.41 8.96
N GLU A 141 7.56 9.84 7.78
CA GLU A 141 8.01 11.20 7.49
C GLU A 141 6.85 12.19 7.38
N ASP A 142 5.80 11.84 6.63
CA ASP A 142 4.72 12.77 6.28
C ASP A 142 3.38 12.51 6.97
N GLY A 143 3.32 11.48 7.85
CA GLY A 143 2.11 11.08 8.56
C GLY A 143 1.03 10.47 7.66
N GLY A 144 1.42 9.94 6.49
CA GLY A 144 0.52 9.25 5.58
C GLY A 144 0.11 7.86 6.08
N ASN A 145 -0.90 7.30 5.45
CA ASN A 145 -1.43 5.95 5.71
C ASN A 145 -1.44 5.11 4.41
N ARG A 146 -0.38 5.23 3.61
CA ARG A 146 -0.23 4.43 2.40
C ARG A 146 -0.07 2.97 2.77
N GLN A 147 -0.71 2.12 1.99
CA GLN A 147 -0.61 0.66 2.11
C GLN A 147 0.25 0.09 0.98
N PHE A 148 0.82 -1.09 1.19
CA PHE A 148 1.56 -1.78 0.14
C PHE A 148 1.06 -3.21 -0.06
N ILE A 149 1.10 -3.65 -1.32
CA ILE A 149 0.89 -5.03 -1.74
C ILE A 149 2.13 -5.45 -2.52
N CYS A 150 2.92 -6.35 -1.96
CA CYS A 150 4.13 -6.87 -2.57
C CYS A 150 3.91 -8.31 -3.01
N VAL A 151 4.13 -8.60 -4.29
CA VAL A 151 4.05 -9.95 -4.85
C VAL A 151 5.44 -10.37 -5.31
N GLN A 152 5.88 -11.56 -4.90
CA GLN A 152 7.17 -12.12 -5.28
C GLN A 152 7.09 -13.64 -5.45
N LEU A 153 7.67 -14.14 -6.52
CA LEU A 153 7.89 -15.58 -6.70
C LEU A 153 8.94 -16.07 -5.69
N PRO A 154 8.77 -17.26 -5.08
CA PRO A 154 9.70 -17.80 -4.11
C PRO A 154 10.95 -18.41 -4.80
N GLU A 155 11.67 -17.61 -5.60
CA GLU A 155 12.91 -18.03 -6.25
C GLU A 155 13.94 -18.41 -5.19
N LEU A 156 14.55 -19.57 -5.38
CA LEU A 156 15.55 -20.11 -4.43
C LEU A 156 16.82 -19.27 -4.46
N CYS A 157 17.39 -19.04 -3.30
CA CYS A 157 18.73 -18.47 -3.18
C CYS A 157 19.78 -19.52 -3.54
N ASP A 158 20.84 -19.09 -4.24
CA ASP A 158 21.99 -19.96 -4.50
C ASP A 158 22.62 -20.40 -3.17
N GLU A 159 22.90 -21.70 -3.00
CA GLU A 159 23.48 -22.28 -1.79
C GLU A 159 24.83 -21.66 -1.40
N LYS A 160 25.56 -21.10 -2.37
CA LYS A 160 26.83 -20.40 -2.14
C LYS A 160 26.67 -18.92 -1.81
N SER A 161 25.46 -18.36 -1.95
CA SER A 161 25.18 -16.94 -1.71
C SER A 161 25.27 -16.58 -0.22
N GLU A 162 25.55 -15.33 0.07
CA GLU A 162 25.49 -14.79 1.44
C GLU A 162 24.08 -14.85 2.01
N ALA A 163 23.05 -14.74 1.17
CA ALA A 163 21.64 -14.91 1.56
C ALA A 163 21.39 -16.31 2.12
N PHE A 164 21.83 -17.35 1.42
CA PHE A 164 21.63 -18.75 1.87
C PHE A 164 22.43 -19.04 3.15
N LYS A 165 23.68 -18.56 3.25
CA LYS A 165 24.49 -18.67 4.47
C LYS A 165 23.86 -17.96 5.67
N ALA A 166 23.15 -16.84 5.42
CA ALA A 166 22.38 -16.13 6.45
C ALA A 166 21.03 -16.79 6.79
N GLY A 167 20.70 -17.93 6.17
CA GLY A 167 19.50 -18.71 6.46
C GLY A 167 18.28 -18.45 5.56
N TYR A 168 18.41 -17.57 4.56
CA TYR A 168 17.31 -17.27 3.63
C TYR A 168 17.29 -18.28 2.48
N LYS A 169 16.25 -19.09 2.40
CA LYS A 169 16.12 -20.11 1.36
C LYS A 169 15.62 -19.56 0.02
N ASN A 170 14.88 -18.47 0.04
CA ASN A 170 14.32 -17.85 -1.15
C ASN A 170 14.21 -16.32 -0.98
N ILE A 171 13.96 -15.62 -2.09
CA ILE A 171 13.87 -14.15 -2.13
C ILE A 171 12.75 -13.61 -1.26
N CYS A 172 11.62 -14.32 -1.15
CA CYS A 172 10.49 -13.88 -0.31
C CYS A 172 10.88 -13.78 1.17
N GLU A 173 11.75 -14.69 1.67
CA GLU A 173 12.23 -14.63 3.07
C GLU A 173 13.07 -13.37 3.30
N ILE A 174 13.91 -12.98 2.33
CA ILE A 174 14.69 -11.75 2.40
C ILE A 174 13.75 -10.52 2.45
N GLY A 175 12.74 -10.49 1.56
CA GLY A 175 11.76 -9.40 1.51
C GLY A 175 10.98 -9.24 2.82
N LYS A 176 10.47 -10.34 3.38
CA LYS A 176 9.77 -10.35 4.67
C LYS A 176 10.66 -9.84 5.82
N GLU A 177 11.90 -10.28 5.84
CA GLU A 177 12.85 -9.86 6.88
C GLU A 177 13.24 -8.40 6.71
N ARG A 178 13.40 -7.89 5.48
CA ARG A 178 13.62 -6.47 5.23
C ARG A 178 12.48 -5.62 5.81
N ILE A 179 11.23 -6.02 5.57
CA ILE A 179 10.07 -5.30 6.10
C ILE A 179 10.12 -5.26 7.63
N ARG A 180 10.39 -6.40 8.29
CA ARG A 180 10.49 -6.47 9.76
C ARG A 180 11.59 -5.58 10.32
N ARG A 181 12.79 -5.66 9.76
CA ARG A 181 13.95 -4.86 10.22
C ARG A 181 13.74 -3.37 9.98
N ALA A 182 13.24 -3.01 8.81
CA ALA A 182 12.90 -1.63 8.49
C ALA A 182 11.84 -1.08 9.44
N GLY A 183 10.76 -1.82 9.66
CA GLY A 183 9.69 -1.45 10.59
C GLY A 183 10.22 -1.24 12.01
N LYS A 184 11.03 -2.17 12.52
CA LYS A 184 11.66 -2.05 13.83
C LYS A 184 12.51 -0.79 13.96
N LYS A 185 13.40 -0.54 12.98
CA LYS A 185 14.28 0.64 12.97
C LYS A 185 13.48 1.95 12.93
N LEU A 186 12.39 1.99 12.14
CA LEU A 186 11.52 3.17 12.06
C LEU A 186 10.77 3.42 13.37
N THR A 187 10.28 2.38 14.03
CA THR A 187 9.58 2.48 15.31
C THR A 187 10.52 2.97 16.42
N GLU A 188 11.75 2.44 16.49
CA GLU A 188 12.77 2.86 17.44
C GLU A 188 13.14 4.35 17.25
N ASN A 189 13.34 4.79 16.01
CA ASN A 189 13.65 6.18 15.69
C ASN A 189 12.49 7.13 16.02
N ASN A 190 11.25 6.75 15.71
CA ASN A 190 10.06 7.54 16.03
C ASN A 190 9.82 7.64 17.53
N SER A 191 10.09 6.61 18.31
CA SER A 191 9.95 6.62 19.77
C SER A 191 10.88 7.64 20.42
N GLN A 192 12.02 7.94 19.84
CA GLN A 192 12.97 8.95 20.32
C GLN A 192 12.56 10.39 19.96
N LEU A 193 11.75 10.57 18.91
CA LEU A 193 11.33 11.88 18.41
C LEU A 193 9.94 12.32 18.88
N SER A 194 9.11 11.38 19.38
CA SER A 194 7.73 11.68 19.76
C SER A 194 7.61 12.18 21.21
N LEU A 195 7.72 13.49 21.36
CA LEU A 195 7.24 14.21 22.54
C LEU A 195 5.75 14.59 22.47
N GLN A 196 4.99 14.13 21.47
CA GLN A 196 3.58 14.51 21.26
C GLN A 196 2.75 13.42 20.56
N ASP A 197 1.51 13.27 20.99
CA ASP A 197 0.31 12.56 20.58
C ASP A 197 0.15 12.13 19.08
N LYS A 198 1.18 11.57 18.46
CA LYS A 198 1.04 10.95 17.14
C LYS A 198 0.61 9.48 17.31
N PRO A 199 -0.35 9.00 16.50
CA PRO A 199 -0.67 7.58 16.50
C PRO A 199 0.58 6.76 16.20
N PRO A 200 0.72 5.56 16.78
CA PRO A 200 1.84 4.69 16.51
C PRO A 200 1.92 4.37 15.00
N LEU A 201 3.14 4.41 14.46
CA LEU A 201 3.36 4.05 13.07
C LEU A 201 2.97 2.58 12.85
N ASP A 202 2.07 2.32 11.90
CA ASP A 202 1.75 0.97 11.48
C ASP A 202 2.89 0.42 10.59
N VAL A 203 3.58 -0.60 11.11
CA VAL A 203 4.64 -1.34 10.42
C VAL A 203 4.27 -2.82 10.24
N GLY A 204 3.02 -3.17 10.55
CA GLY A 204 2.49 -4.52 10.40
C GLY A 204 2.31 -4.93 8.94
N PHE A 205 2.37 -6.22 8.67
CA PHE A 205 2.01 -6.77 7.37
C PHE A 205 1.54 -8.22 7.50
N LYS A 206 0.67 -8.63 6.58
CA LYS A 206 0.22 -10.01 6.45
C LYS A 206 0.97 -10.71 5.32
N VAL A 207 1.18 -12.00 5.46
CA VAL A 207 1.84 -12.84 4.47
C VAL A 207 0.87 -13.89 3.98
N PHE A 208 0.65 -13.92 2.68
CA PHE A 208 -0.20 -14.92 2.03
C PHE A 208 0.62 -15.71 1.01
N LYS A 209 0.22 -16.94 0.80
CA LYS A 209 0.72 -17.81 -0.27
C LYS A 209 -0.43 -18.06 -1.25
N LEU A 210 -0.22 -17.70 -2.52
CA LEU A 210 -1.18 -18.04 -3.55
C LEU A 210 -1.17 -19.56 -3.80
N ASP A 211 -2.33 -20.17 -3.67
CA ASP A 211 -2.56 -21.58 -3.90
C ASP A 211 -3.91 -21.79 -4.60
N THR A 212 -4.27 -23.04 -4.86
CA THR A 212 -5.61 -23.39 -5.34
C THR A 212 -6.67 -23.13 -4.27
N SER A 213 -7.94 -23.00 -4.68
CA SER A 213 -9.07 -22.88 -3.75
C SER A 213 -9.00 -23.90 -2.62
N ASN A 214 -9.35 -23.48 -1.42
CA ASN A 214 -9.43 -24.33 -0.23
C ASN A 214 -10.65 -25.28 -0.29
N LEU A 215 -11.59 -24.97 -1.17
CA LEU A 215 -12.77 -25.78 -1.38
C LEU A 215 -12.56 -26.80 -2.50
N ALA A 216 -13.13 -27.97 -2.36
CA ALA A 216 -13.17 -28.99 -3.39
C ALA A 216 -13.94 -28.48 -4.61
N LYS A 217 -13.41 -28.69 -5.81
CA LYS A 217 -14.13 -28.35 -7.04
C LYS A 217 -15.12 -29.44 -7.36
N TRP A 218 -16.32 -29.02 -7.78
CA TRP A 218 -17.26 -29.94 -8.41
C TRP A 218 -16.63 -30.56 -9.68
N ASP A 219 -16.57 -31.87 -9.71
CA ASP A 219 -16.17 -32.62 -10.89
C ASP A 219 -17.40 -32.98 -11.75
N SER A 220 -17.51 -32.36 -12.89
CA SER A 220 -18.61 -32.59 -13.85
C SER A 220 -18.33 -33.70 -14.87
N SER A 221 -17.23 -34.43 -14.73
CA SER A 221 -16.91 -35.54 -15.63
C SER A 221 -17.98 -36.65 -15.57
N PRO A 222 -18.22 -37.39 -16.65
CA PRO A 222 -19.16 -38.51 -16.64
C PRO A 222 -18.80 -39.54 -15.58
N LEU A 223 -19.81 -40.06 -14.88
CA LEU A 223 -19.62 -41.07 -13.84
C LEU A 223 -19.47 -42.46 -14.47
N GLU A 224 -18.44 -43.16 -14.10
CA GLU A 224 -18.18 -44.52 -14.61
C GLU A 224 -19.08 -45.59 -13.96
N ASN A 225 -19.47 -45.38 -12.68
CA ASN A 225 -20.29 -46.32 -11.91
C ASN A 225 -20.93 -45.61 -10.69
N ALA A 226 -21.84 -46.33 -10.01
CA ALA A 226 -22.51 -45.86 -8.80
C ALA A 226 -21.54 -45.56 -7.63
N GLY A 227 -20.44 -46.31 -7.51
CA GLY A 227 -19.43 -46.08 -6.48
C GLY A 227 -18.73 -44.74 -6.66
N ALA A 228 -18.45 -44.36 -7.91
CA ALA A 228 -17.88 -43.02 -8.22
C ALA A 228 -18.86 -41.89 -7.86
N LEU A 229 -20.17 -42.12 -7.96
CA LEU A 229 -21.18 -41.16 -7.51
C LEU A 229 -21.10 -40.94 -6.00
N PHE A 230 -21.06 -42.00 -5.20
CA PHE A 230 -20.98 -41.91 -3.75
C PHE A 230 -19.70 -41.19 -3.31
N GLN A 231 -18.55 -41.51 -3.91
CA GLN A 231 -17.30 -40.81 -3.61
C GLN A 231 -17.39 -39.31 -3.96
N ARG A 232 -18.07 -38.97 -5.04
CA ARG A 232 -18.26 -37.58 -5.44
C ARG A 232 -19.20 -36.83 -4.50
N LEU A 233 -20.26 -37.49 -4.03
CA LEU A 233 -21.17 -36.95 -3.01
C LEU A 233 -20.44 -36.73 -1.67
N ASP A 234 -19.62 -37.68 -1.24
CA ASP A 234 -18.79 -37.56 -0.05
C ASP A 234 -17.80 -36.38 -0.13
N THR A 235 -17.28 -36.11 -1.33
CA THR A 235 -16.40 -34.94 -1.58
C THR A 235 -17.18 -33.64 -1.47
N ILE A 236 -18.47 -33.59 -1.74
CA ILE A 236 -19.32 -32.41 -1.57
C ILE A 236 -19.63 -32.21 -0.08
N GLU A 237 -19.92 -33.29 0.62
CA GLU A 237 -20.19 -33.28 2.04
C GLU A 237 -18.97 -32.72 2.84
N ASN A 238 -17.75 -33.02 2.37
CA ASN A 238 -16.50 -32.46 2.88
C ASN A 238 -15.91 -31.40 1.91
N SER A 239 -16.59 -30.26 1.80
CA SER A 239 -16.21 -29.24 0.81
C SER A 239 -14.84 -28.60 1.06
N VAL A 240 -14.32 -28.61 2.29
CA VAL A 240 -13.00 -28.07 2.64
C VAL A 240 -11.94 -29.16 2.48
N LYS A 241 -10.84 -28.84 1.78
CA LYS A 241 -9.71 -29.76 1.61
C LYS A 241 -9.03 -30.06 2.94
N SER A 242 -8.65 -31.32 3.18
CA SER A 242 -8.09 -31.80 4.44
C SER A 242 -6.72 -31.21 4.83
N ASP A 243 -5.99 -30.64 3.86
CA ASP A 243 -4.68 -30.00 4.04
C ASP A 243 -4.75 -28.49 4.29
N ARG A 244 -5.95 -27.95 4.51
CA ARG A 244 -6.21 -26.52 4.73
C ARG A 244 -6.55 -26.21 6.18
N THR A 245 -6.15 -25.01 6.61
CA THR A 245 -6.54 -24.50 7.93
C THR A 245 -7.85 -23.72 7.83
N GLU A 246 -8.55 -23.55 8.94
CA GLU A 246 -9.75 -22.70 8.99
C GLU A 246 -9.47 -21.26 8.52
N LEU A 247 -8.32 -20.71 8.90
CA LEU A 247 -7.92 -19.37 8.48
C LEU A 247 -7.72 -19.26 6.95
N ASP A 248 -7.25 -20.32 6.29
CA ASP A 248 -7.14 -20.33 4.83
C ASP A 248 -8.53 -20.19 4.19
N VAL A 249 -9.54 -20.88 4.74
CA VAL A 249 -10.92 -20.77 4.28
C VAL A 249 -11.50 -19.39 4.60
N VAL A 250 -11.25 -18.84 5.78
CA VAL A 250 -11.70 -17.49 6.17
C VAL A 250 -11.16 -16.45 5.20
N TYR A 251 -9.88 -16.48 4.87
CA TYR A 251 -9.30 -15.53 3.90
C TYR A 251 -9.83 -15.73 2.48
N GLU A 252 -10.10 -16.97 2.05
CA GLU A 252 -10.76 -17.21 0.76
C GLU A 252 -12.18 -16.65 0.74
N VAL A 253 -12.92 -16.78 1.83
CA VAL A 253 -14.27 -16.21 1.99
C VAL A 253 -14.19 -14.68 1.90
N MET A 254 -13.23 -14.06 2.60
CA MET A 254 -13.00 -12.61 2.49
C MET A 254 -12.77 -12.17 1.03
N LEU A 255 -11.90 -12.88 0.29
CA LEU A 255 -11.66 -12.61 -1.13
C LEU A 255 -12.94 -12.73 -1.97
N LYS A 256 -13.72 -13.80 -1.79
CA LYS A 256 -14.97 -14.03 -2.53
C LYS A 256 -16.06 -13.00 -2.21
N LEU A 257 -16.02 -12.42 -1.03
CA LEU A 257 -16.92 -11.34 -0.60
C LEU A 257 -16.43 -9.94 -1.00
N GLY A 258 -15.19 -9.81 -1.50
CA GLY A 258 -14.58 -8.52 -1.80
C GLY A 258 -14.19 -7.74 -0.54
N VAL A 259 -14.02 -8.42 0.60
CA VAL A 259 -13.55 -7.81 1.84
C VAL A 259 -12.04 -7.67 1.80
N PRO A 260 -11.47 -6.50 2.09
CA PRO A 260 -10.02 -6.29 2.11
C PRO A 260 -9.32 -7.26 3.07
N LEU A 261 -8.19 -7.85 2.62
CA LEU A 261 -7.46 -8.85 3.40
C LEU A 261 -6.67 -8.26 4.60
N ASP A 262 -6.51 -6.94 4.64
CA ASP A 262 -5.90 -6.21 5.76
C ASP A 262 -6.84 -6.05 6.96
N TYR A 263 -8.15 -6.24 6.77
CA TYR A 263 -9.12 -6.20 7.87
C TYR A 263 -8.74 -7.19 8.98
N LYS A 264 -8.95 -6.78 10.22
CA LYS A 264 -8.71 -7.64 11.39
C LYS A 264 -9.59 -8.88 11.31
N VAL A 265 -8.99 -10.03 11.56
CA VAL A 265 -9.64 -11.33 11.71
C VAL A 265 -9.48 -11.70 13.17
N ILE A 266 -10.56 -11.63 13.92
CA ILE A 266 -10.56 -11.85 15.38
C ILE A 266 -11.28 -13.19 15.63
N PRO A 267 -10.58 -14.20 16.16
CA PRO A 267 -11.25 -15.43 16.61
C PRO A 267 -12.14 -15.12 17.80
N ILE A 268 -13.36 -15.59 17.75
CA ILE A 268 -14.36 -15.48 18.82
C ILE A 268 -14.97 -16.85 19.10
N GLU A 269 -15.61 -17.00 20.24
CA GLU A 269 -16.32 -18.21 20.62
C GLU A 269 -17.83 -17.89 20.69
N ILE A 270 -18.62 -18.70 20.02
CA ILE A 270 -20.08 -18.67 20.04
C ILE A 270 -20.54 -19.95 20.71
N ASN A 271 -20.88 -19.86 21.99
CA ASN A 271 -21.12 -21.00 22.87
C ASN A 271 -19.92 -21.99 22.86
N ASP A 272 -20.03 -23.17 22.23
CA ASP A 272 -18.98 -24.16 22.08
C ASP A 272 -18.32 -24.16 20.67
N LYS A 273 -18.61 -23.18 19.84
CA LYS A 273 -18.20 -23.10 18.43
C LYS A 273 -17.24 -21.96 18.20
N LYS A 274 -16.20 -22.25 17.43
CA LYS A 274 -15.24 -21.27 17.01
C LYS A 274 -15.77 -20.48 15.80
N ALA A 275 -15.69 -19.16 15.88
CA ALA A 275 -16.08 -18.27 14.82
C ALA A 275 -15.02 -17.15 14.62
N TYR A 276 -15.16 -16.39 13.57
CA TYR A 276 -14.27 -15.30 13.23
C TYR A 276 -15.07 -14.01 12.94
N SER A 277 -14.77 -12.98 13.70
CA SER A 277 -15.24 -11.61 13.43
C SER A 277 -14.27 -10.92 12.50
N ILE A 278 -14.78 -10.34 11.41
CA ILE A 278 -13.99 -9.64 10.39
C ILE A 278 -14.29 -8.15 10.44
N GLY A 279 -13.25 -7.35 10.55
CA GLY A 279 -13.36 -5.90 10.70
C GLY A 279 -13.47 -5.45 12.16
N GLU A 280 -13.45 -4.14 12.42
CA GLU A 280 -13.50 -3.61 13.79
C GLU A 280 -14.89 -3.76 14.42
N ASP A 281 -15.95 -3.59 13.60
CA ASP A 281 -17.35 -3.65 14.03
C ASP A 281 -18.05 -4.95 13.57
N CYS A 282 -17.31 -6.06 13.43
CA CYS A 282 -17.85 -7.33 12.96
C CYS A 282 -18.65 -7.21 11.64
N LEU A 283 -18.04 -6.63 10.60
CA LEU A 283 -18.67 -6.49 9.29
C LEU A 283 -19.19 -7.84 8.75
N VAL A 284 -18.37 -8.88 8.89
CA VAL A 284 -18.73 -10.27 8.52
C VAL A 284 -18.38 -11.19 9.69
N LEU A 285 -19.31 -12.08 10.04
CA LEU A 285 -19.07 -13.16 10.98
C LEU A 285 -19.00 -14.48 10.22
N ILE A 286 -17.93 -15.24 10.41
CA ILE A 286 -17.72 -16.53 9.75
C ILE A 286 -17.69 -17.61 10.82
N CYS A 287 -18.63 -18.57 10.76
CA CYS A 287 -18.67 -19.73 11.64
C CYS A 287 -18.81 -20.99 10.79
N LEU A 288 -17.73 -21.78 10.73
CA LEU A 288 -17.67 -23.05 10.01
C LEU A 288 -17.61 -24.26 10.95
N ASP A 289 -17.49 -23.98 12.24
CA ASP A 289 -17.40 -25.00 13.28
C ASP A 289 -18.80 -25.50 13.64
N CYS A 290 -18.98 -26.82 13.62
CA CYS A 290 -20.22 -27.49 14.03
C CYS A 290 -20.31 -27.71 15.54
N GLY A 291 -19.21 -27.56 16.29
CA GLY A 291 -19.18 -27.90 17.70
C GLY A 291 -19.57 -29.36 17.94
N LYS A 292 -20.31 -29.59 19.00
CA LYS A 292 -20.78 -30.97 19.37
C LYS A 292 -22.10 -31.33 18.69
N ASP A 293 -23.00 -30.39 18.57
CA ASP A 293 -24.39 -30.59 18.19
C ASP A 293 -24.84 -29.83 16.93
N GLY A 294 -23.89 -29.29 16.17
CA GLY A 294 -24.18 -28.40 15.04
C GLY A 294 -24.64 -26.99 15.48
N ILE A 295 -24.72 -26.08 14.52
CA ILE A 295 -25.24 -24.74 14.75
C ILE A 295 -26.74 -24.81 14.99
N THR A 296 -27.18 -24.22 16.09
CA THR A 296 -28.57 -24.17 16.53
C THR A 296 -29.16 -22.74 16.34
N PRO A 297 -30.50 -22.59 16.42
CA PRO A 297 -31.10 -21.27 16.43
C PRO A 297 -30.57 -20.33 17.53
N GLU A 298 -30.24 -20.87 18.71
CA GLU A 298 -29.68 -20.11 19.82
C GLU A 298 -28.30 -19.58 19.51
N ASP A 299 -27.45 -20.34 18.78
CA ASP A 299 -26.14 -19.89 18.31
C ASP A 299 -26.29 -18.72 17.32
N ILE A 300 -27.29 -18.80 16.42
CA ILE A 300 -27.59 -17.73 15.47
C ILE A 300 -28.05 -16.45 16.20
N GLU A 301 -28.88 -16.57 17.24
CA GLU A 301 -29.28 -15.42 18.05
C GLU A 301 -28.06 -14.78 18.72
N THR A 302 -27.14 -15.57 19.26
CA THR A 302 -25.87 -15.09 19.83
C THR A 302 -24.98 -14.43 18.78
N MET A 303 -24.88 -14.99 17.57
CA MET A 303 -24.14 -14.39 16.46
C MET A 303 -24.73 -13.02 16.06
N CYS A 304 -26.07 -12.85 16.16
CA CYS A 304 -26.72 -11.62 15.87
C CYS A 304 -26.41 -10.49 16.86
N GLU A 305 -25.98 -10.80 18.09
CA GLU A 305 -25.59 -9.78 19.08
C GLU A 305 -24.36 -8.98 18.64
N PHE A 306 -23.52 -9.56 17.77
CA PHE A 306 -22.39 -8.84 17.14
C PHE A 306 -22.83 -7.90 16.03
N VAL A 307 -24.10 -7.87 15.65
CA VAL A 307 -24.70 -7.00 14.61
C VAL A 307 -23.93 -7.06 13.28
N PRO A 308 -23.54 -8.23 12.76
CA PRO A 308 -22.82 -8.32 11.51
C PRO A 308 -23.72 -7.95 10.32
N ALA A 309 -23.14 -7.36 9.28
CA ALA A 309 -23.87 -7.17 8.02
C ALA A 309 -24.15 -8.52 7.31
N LYS A 310 -23.27 -9.50 7.53
CA LYS A 310 -23.33 -10.82 6.90
C LYS A 310 -22.80 -11.92 7.81
N ILE A 311 -23.49 -13.05 7.83
CA ILE A 311 -23.01 -14.31 8.45
C ILE A 311 -22.71 -15.31 7.35
N VAL A 312 -21.55 -15.94 7.43
CA VAL A 312 -21.10 -17.01 6.51
C VAL A 312 -20.94 -18.30 7.30
N SER A 313 -21.54 -19.37 6.78
CA SER A 313 -21.43 -20.71 7.35
C SER A 313 -21.42 -21.78 6.26
N SER A 314 -21.32 -23.04 6.61
CA SER A 314 -21.56 -24.17 5.71
C SER A 314 -22.84 -24.89 6.09
N GLU A 315 -23.48 -25.56 5.13
CA GLU A 315 -24.68 -26.38 5.41
C GLU A 315 -24.37 -27.44 6.46
N GLN A 316 -23.21 -28.07 6.37
CA GLN A 316 -22.78 -29.16 7.29
C GLN A 316 -22.52 -28.66 8.72
N ALA A 317 -22.32 -27.35 8.91
CA ALA A 317 -22.12 -26.80 10.24
C ALA A 317 -23.43 -26.77 11.06
N PHE A 318 -24.59 -26.82 10.39
CA PHE A 318 -25.89 -26.84 11.08
C PHE A 318 -26.27 -28.20 11.62
N LYS A 319 -27.01 -28.20 12.71
CA LYS A 319 -27.49 -29.43 13.37
C LYS A 319 -28.36 -30.25 12.43
N ASP A 320 -29.26 -29.62 11.70
CA ASP A 320 -30.20 -30.21 10.76
C ASP A 320 -30.82 -29.13 9.84
N ASP A 321 -31.60 -29.55 8.86
CA ASP A 321 -32.27 -28.67 7.91
C ASP A 321 -33.28 -27.73 8.59
N THR A 322 -33.83 -28.11 9.73
CA THR A 322 -34.74 -27.28 10.52
C THR A 322 -33.98 -26.13 11.17
N ALA A 323 -32.82 -26.43 11.73
CA ALA A 323 -31.94 -25.39 12.30
C ALA A 323 -31.47 -24.37 11.22
N LEU A 324 -31.10 -24.85 10.03
CA LEU A 324 -30.73 -24.03 8.89
C LEU A 324 -31.89 -23.14 8.44
N SER A 325 -33.11 -23.71 8.34
CA SER A 325 -34.30 -22.96 7.95
C SER A 325 -34.66 -21.89 8.99
N ASN A 326 -34.58 -22.21 10.27
CA ASN A 326 -34.83 -21.25 11.36
C ASN A 326 -33.79 -20.15 11.37
N ALA A 327 -32.49 -20.47 11.14
CA ALA A 327 -31.43 -19.49 11.01
C ALA A 327 -31.75 -18.45 9.93
N HIS A 328 -32.23 -18.91 8.77
CA HIS A 328 -32.60 -18.02 7.67
C HIS A 328 -33.71 -17.03 8.08
N TYR A 329 -34.73 -17.50 8.81
CA TYR A 329 -35.80 -16.62 9.29
C TYR A 329 -35.32 -15.62 10.35
N ILE A 330 -34.54 -16.05 11.34
CA ILE A 330 -33.97 -15.21 12.38
C ILE A 330 -33.12 -14.09 11.77
N LEU A 331 -32.23 -14.44 10.84
CA LEU A 331 -31.33 -13.48 10.20
C LEU A 331 -32.10 -12.48 9.31
N LYS A 332 -33.12 -12.96 8.60
CA LYS A 332 -33.99 -12.11 7.78
C LYS A 332 -34.72 -11.07 8.62
N ASP A 333 -35.26 -11.44 9.78
CA ASP A 333 -35.96 -10.52 10.69
C ASP A 333 -35.00 -9.45 11.24
N LYS A 334 -33.74 -9.78 11.40
CA LYS A 334 -32.68 -8.85 11.85
C LYS A 334 -31.98 -8.11 10.71
N ASN A 335 -32.39 -8.32 9.47
CA ASN A 335 -31.81 -7.73 8.26
C ASN A 335 -30.30 -8.07 8.09
N ILE A 336 -29.91 -9.29 8.46
CA ILE A 336 -28.56 -9.83 8.31
C ILE A 336 -28.55 -10.79 7.12
N GLU A 337 -27.61 -10.60 6.20
CA GLU A 337 -27.47 -11.51 5.05
C GLU A 337 -26.80 -12.82 5.46
N MET A 338 -27.39 -13.95 5.07
CA MET A 338 -26.79 -15.28 5.25
C MET A 338 -26.17 -15.76 3.94
N LYS A 339 -24.96 -16.29 4.01
CA LYS A 339 -24.31 -16.95 2.89
C LYS A 339 -23.77 -18.31 3.32
N LEU A 340 -24.09 -19.33 2.52
CA LEU A 340 -23.53 -20.68 2.64
C LEU A 340 -22.35 -20.87 1.67
N LEU A 341 -21.36 -21.66 2.11
CA LEU A 341 -20.17 -22.03 1.33
C LEU A 341 -20.44 -23.25 0.46
#